data_2fd4d2935ae7a358db87bad6532f0765
#
_entry.id   2fd4d2935ae7a358db87bad6532f0765
#
_cell.length_a   1.000
_cell.length_b   1.000
_cell.length_c   1.000
_cell.angle_alpha   90.00
_cell.angle_beta   90.00
_cell.angle_gamma   90.00
#
_symmetry.space_group_name_H-M   'P 1'
#
loop_
_entity.id
_entity.type
_entity.pdbx_description
1 polymer ?
#
loop_
_entity_poly.entity_id
_entity_poly.type
_entity_poly.pdbx_seq_one_letter_code
_entity_poly.pdbx_strand_id
1 'polypeptide(L)'
;MRKKILKPLAVTVSIALLSFSVVNLAFDKNQIILDIVMSGLDNAHYNPQKLDDNFSVKFFDLYTKRLDPTKLFLMQADVDNMAKYKTQVDDQIKAETFELFNLSNELKSRRILEKEVWYKEILSKPFNYKIEEEYEADGEKTSFAKNETELKNKWRQSLQYQTLARLNELLVVQEKIKEVKARKDTDAVIKPFDSLEVEARAKVLKANNDWFKRLKKLGKKDRYADYVNTITAMYDPHTEFFPPKEKKMFDQSMSGQLEGIGARLQQKDDYIKISELVVGGPAYKQGDLKAGDIIMKVAQGKKEAVDIVGMDIDDAIDLIKGKKGTEDGSIKTISIIRDIIELDETFAHSAIIHNEKNKVGYIRLPSFYSDFTRNGAHHCSQDIKNEVLKLKDEKVNGIVLDLRDNGGGSLQEVVEMAGLFIKQGPVVQVRKKGGETEQLKDNNPDQIYDGPLVVMVNRNSASASEIMAAAMQDYKRAVIMGTQSFGKGTVQNFLDLDGYLLQQFDSLKPLGSVKVTIQKFYRINGGATQLRGVMPDINLPDPYFYIETGEKELDNPMPWDEMAKAEYTPYNNIKYDKLKKESLTRVEKNKEFILVNEEAKEFKS
;
A
#
# COMPACT_ATOMS: atom_id res chain seq x y z
N MET A 1 2.42 35.21 -76.49
CA MET A 1 2.55 34.24 -75.46
C MET A 1 3.96 34.23 -74.87
N ARG A 2 4.23 34.94 -73.81
CA ARG A 2 5.56 35.07 -73.22
C ARG A 2 5.60 34.31 -71.92
N LYS A 3 6.38 33.22 -71.85
CA LYS A 3 6.73 32.51 -70.64
C LYS A 3 7.67 33.37 -69.78
N LYS A 4 7.25 33.73 -68.56
CA LYS A 4 8.14 34.32 -67.57
C LYS A 4 8.83 33.20 -66.79
N ILE A 5 10.15 33.17 -66.98
CA ILE A 5 11.05 32.29 -66.18
C ILE A 5 11.35 33.02 -64.87
N LEU A 6 10.96 32.48 -63.77
CA LEU A 6 11.40 32.91 -62.42
C LEU A 6 12.77 32.30 -62.15
N LYS A 7 13.74 33.14 -61.88
CA LYS A 7 15.07 32.77 -61.39
C LYS A 7 14.98 32.44 -59.91
N PRO A 8 15.63 31.37 -59.40
CA PRO A 8 15.73 31.13 -57.98
C PRO A 8 16.75 32.10 -57.35
N LEU A 9 16.31 32.77 -56.29
CA LEU A 9 17.15 33.62 -55.45
C LEU A 9 17.98 32.69 -54.55
N ALA A 10 19.28 32.61 -54.76
CA ALA A 10 20.23 31.92 -53.91
C ALA A 10 20.44 32.75 -52.63
N VAL A 11 19.88 32.30 -51.52
CA VAL A 11 20.21 32.81 -50.19
C VAL A 11 21.45 32.09 -49.72
N THR A 12 22.57 32.76 -49.77
CA THR A 12 23.83 32.35 -49.12
C THR A 12 23.67 32.48 -47.61
N VAL A 13 23.39 31.36 -46.93
CA VAL A 13 23.46 31.29 -45.49
C VAL A 13 24.93 31.16 -45.09
N SER A 14 25.48 32.25 -44.56
CA SER A 14 26.79 32.25 -43.91
C SER A 14 26.72 31.41 -42.67
N ILE A 15 27.26 30.20 -42.71
CA ILE A 15 27.47 29.34 -41.53
C ILE A 15 28.60 29.98 -40.71
N ALA A 16 28.23 30.81 -39.75
CA ALA A 16 29.14 31.15 -38.66
C ALA A 16 29.35 29.85 -37.82
N LEU A 17 30.52 29.28 -37.92
CA LEU A 17 31.03 28.26 -37.03
C LEU A 17 31.14 28.88 -35.63
N LEU A 18 30.02 28.91 -34.90
CA LEU A 18 30.03 28.99 -33.44
C LEU A 18 30.55 27.64 -32.94
N SER A 19 31.77 27.65 -32.48
CA SER A 19 32.31 26.58 -31.62
C SER A 19 31.38 26.44 -30.42
N PHE A 20 30.38 25.57 -30.52
CA PHE A 20 29.67 25.05 -29.36
C PHE A 20 30.68 24.30 -28.55
N SER A 21 31.23 24.93 -27.50
CA SER A 21 31.73 24.21 -26.35
C SER A 21 30.61 23.26 -25.95
N VAL A 22 30.82 21.96 -26.12
CA VAL A 22 29.95 20.95 -25.58
C VAL A 22 30.12 21.08 -24.07
N VAL A 23 29.30 21.94 -23.46
CA VAL A 23 29.03 21.88 -22.04
C VAL A 23 28.32 20.54 -21.92
N ASN A 24 28.99 19.56 -21.34
CA ASN A 24 28.34 18.37 -20.80
C ASN A 24 27.36 18.86 -19.72
N LEU A 25 26.18 19.26 -20.12
CA LEU A 25 25.03 19.40 -19.25
C LEU A 25 24.72 17.96 -18.82
N ALA A 26 25.29 17.55 -17.70
CA ALA A 26 24.86 16.36 -17.01
C ALA A 26 23.41 16.63 -16.59
N PHE A 27 22.45 16.20 -17.41
CA PHE A 27 21.03 16.29 -17.07
C PHE A 27 20.81 15.52 -15.77
N ASP A 28 20.33 16.19 -14.74
CA ASP A 28 19.97 15.54 -13.49
C ASP A 28 18.74 14.66 -13.75
N LYS A 29 18.90 13.35 -13.52
CA LYS A 29 17.82 12.38 -13.63
C LYS A 29 16.56 12.83 -12.88
N ASN A 30 16.73 13.50 -11.75
CA ASN A 30 15.64 14.01 -10.93
C ASN A 30 14.84 15.11 -11.63
N GLN A 31 15.52 16.01 -12.38
CA GLN A 31 14.84 17.04 -13.17
C GLN A 31 13.93 16.40 -14.22
N ILE A 32 14.47 15.42 -14.95
CA ILE A 32 13.70 14.72 -16.00
C ILE A 32 12.50 13.97 -15.41
N ILE A 33 12.67 13.30 -14.27
CA ILE A 33 11.56 12.64 -13.58
C ILE A 33 10.48 13.66 -13.21
N LEU A 34 10.87 14.80 -12.60
CA LEU A 34 9.92 15.83 -12.21
C LEU A 34 9.16 16.39 -13.39
N ASP A 35 9.84 16.75 -14.48
CA ASP A 35 9.24 17.29 -15.69
C ASP A 35 8.20 16.34 -16.29
N ILE A 36 8.57 15.05 -16.47
CA ILE A 36 7.65 14.05 -17.01
C ILE A 36 6.46 13.80 -16.06
N VAL A 37 6.70 13.74 -14.76
CA VAL A 37 5.63 13.59 -13.76
C VAL A 37 4.67 14.78 -13.83
N MET A 38 5.18 16.00 -13.82
CA MET A 38 4.34 17.21 -13.86
C MET A 38 3.55 17.31 -15.18
N SER A 39 4.20 17.00 -16.31
CA SER A 39 3.51 16.93 -17.61
C SER A 39 2.40 15.86 -17.60
N GLY A 40 2.67 14.70 -16.99
CA GLY A 40 1.68 13.65 -16.83
C GLY A 40 0.48 14.08 -15.98
N LEU A 41 0.74 14.79 -14.86
CA LEU A 41 -0.31 15.33 -13.99
C LEU A 41 -1.17 16.38 -14.70
N ASP A 42 -0.55 17.31 -15.40
CA ASP A 42 -1.28 18.37 -16.13
C ASP A 42 -2.16 17.79 -17.24
N ASN A 43 -1.67 16.80 -17.97
CA ASN A 43 -2.37 16.25 -19.12
C ASN A 43 -3.38 15.16 -18.76
N ALA A 44 -3.06 14.25 -17.83
CA ALA A 44 -3.86 13.06 -17.56
C ALA A 44 -4.67 13.13 -16.28
N HIS A 45 -4.25 13.90 -15.25
CA HIS A 45 -4.96 13.91 -13.97
C HIS A 45 -6.39 14.43 -14.12
N TYR A 46 -7.35 13.77 -13.45
CA TYR A 46 -8.78 14.10 -13.50
C TYR A 46 -9.07 15.56 -13.10
N ASN A 47 -8.40 16.05 -12.07
CA ASN A 47 -8.53 17.41 -11.54
C ASN A 47 -7.13 18.05 -11.37
N PRO A 48 -6.50 18.54 -12.45
CA PRO A 48 -5.18 19.15 -12.36
C PRO A 48 -5.18 20.36 -11.42
N GLN A 49 -4.09 20.51 -10.67
CA GLN A 49 -3.92 21.59 -9.70
C GLN A 49 -3.21 22.79 -10.36
N LYS A 50 -3.55 24.00 -9.91
CA LYS A 50 -2.83 25.19 -10.33
C LYS A 50 -1.55 25.34 -9.52
N LEU A 51 -0.41 25.45 -10.18
CA LEU A 51 0.88 25.74 -9.56
C LEU A 51 0.99 27.23 -9.26
N ASP A 52 0.75 27.59 -8.00
CA ASP A 52 0.85 28.97 -7.49
C ASP A 52 1.31 28.97 -6.02
N ASP A 53 1.44 30.15 -5.40
CA ASP A 53 1.86 30.30 -4.01
C ASP A 53 0.96 29.51 -3.04
N ASN A 54 -0.34 29.39 -3.32
CA ASN A 54 -1.24 28.60 -2.45
C ASN A 54 -0.93 27.11 -2.54
N PHE A 55 -0.58 26.60 -3.72
CA PHE A 55 -0.05 25.24 -3.87
C PHE A 55 1.23 25.08 -3.05
N SER A 56 2.17 26.02 -3.18
CA SER A 56 3.45 26.03 -2.46
C SER A 56 3.27 25.97 -0.95
N VAL A 57 2.36 26.79 -0.40
CA VAL A 57 2.07 26.81 1.04
C VAL A 57 1.52 25.45 1.52
N LYS A 58 0.53 24.91 0.85
CA LYS A 58 -0.06 23.60 1.20
C LYS A 58 0.96 22.47 1.06
N PHE A 59 1.74 22.49 -0.01
CA PHE A 59 2.82 21.52 -0.21
C PHE A 59 3.83 21.58 0.95
N PHE A 60 4.30 22.77 1.31
CA PHE A 60 5.26 22.96 2.40
C PHE A 60 4.75 22.39 3.71
N ASP A 61 3.51 22.64 4.05
CA ASP A 61 2.89 22.17 5.29
C ASP A 61 2.79 20.63 5.28
N LEU A 62 2.33 20.03 4.17
CA LEU A 62 2.27 18.56 4.00
C LEU A 62 3.67 17.93 3.99
N TYR A 63 4.61 18.54 3.27
CA TYR A 63 5.98 18.03 3.17
C TYR A 63 6.69 18.04 4.53
N THR A 64 6.54 19.11 5.30
CA THR A 64 7.10 19.22 6.65
C THR A 64 6.51 18.19 7.60
N LYS A 65 5.19 17.94 7.53
CA LYS A 65 4.50 16.86 8.26
C LYS A 65 5.08 15.48 7.90
N ARG A 66 5.26 15.19 6.62
CA ARG A 66 5.80 13.90 6.13
C ARG A 66 7.30 13.74 6.41
N LEU A 67 8.05 14.83 6.40
CA LEU A 67 9.48 14.80 6.66
C LEU A 67 9.80 14.36 8.10
N ASP A 68 9.00 14.75 9.07
CA ASP A 68 9.15 14.36 10.48
C ASP A 68 7.79 14.21 11.18
N PRO A 69 7.05 13.13 10.90
CA PRO A 69 5.68 12.94 11.39
C PRO A 69 5.62 12.84 12.93
N THR A 70 6.67 12.39 13.57
CA THR A 70 6.76 12.27 15.04
C THR A 70 7.29 13.52 15.73
N LYS A 71 7.84 14.47 14.96
CA LYS A 71 8.52 15.67 15.45
C LYS A 71 9.63 15.40 16.48
N LEU A 72 10.36 14.30 16.24
CA LEU A 72 11.50 13.85 17.05
C LEU A 72 12.86 14.14 16.41
N PHE A 73 12.92 14.59 15.16
CA PHE A 73 14.20 14.89 14.49
C PHE A 73 14.44 16.38 14.34
N LEU A 74 13.49 17.12 13.78
CA LEU A 74 13.61 18.53 13.48
C LEU A 74 13.22 19.41 14.68
N MET A 75 13.84 20.58 14.76
CA MET A 75 13.44 21.67 15.67
C MET A 75 12.64 22.73 14.91
N GLN A 76 11.94 23.59 15.62
CA GLN A 76 11.23 24.73 15.03
C GLN A 76 12.18 25.58 14.16
N ALA A 77 13.40 25.83 14.62
CA ALA A 77 14.40 26.58 13.85
C ALA A 77 14.78 25.94 12.51
N ASP A 78 14.72 24.60 12.39
CA ASP A 78 14.94 23.90 11.12
C ASP A 78 13.77 24.15 10.16
N VAL A 79 12.54 24.12 10.69
CA VAL A 79 11.32 24.41 9.92
C VAL A 79 11.31 25.88 9.48
N ASP A 80 11.67 26.82 10.37
CA ASP A 80 11.76 28.24 10.05
C ASP A 80 12.81 28.51 8.96
N ASN A 81 13.94 27.80 8.98
CA ASN A 81 14.95 27.89 7.93
C ASN A 81 14.44 27.38 6.57
N MET A 82 13.60 26.34 6.55
CA MET A 82 12.96 25.85 5.33
C MET A 82 11.84 26.79 4.86
N ALA A 83 11.17 27.50 5.77
CA ALA A 83 10.01 28.36 5.50
C ALA A 83 10.29 29.51 4.52
N LYS A 84 11.54 29.89 4.29
CA LYS A 84 11.93 30.85 3.24
C LYS A 84 11.52 30.39 1.83
N TYR A 85 11.29 29.09 1.63
CA TYR A 85 10.82 28.50 0.38
C TYR A 85 9.32 28.20 0.37
N LYS A 86 8.59 28.55 1.44
CA LYS A 86 7.18 28.19 1.63
C LYS A 86 6.25 28.62 0.47
N THR A 87 6.55 29.74 -0.16
CA THR A 87 5.79 30.28 -1.31
C THR A 87 6.52 30.13 -2.64
N GLN A 88 7.61 29.36 -2.70
CA GLN A 88 8.48 29.26 -3.89
C GLN A 88 8.54 27.84 -4.49
N VAL A 89 7.74 26.90 -3.97
CA VAL A 89 7.80 25.51 -4.42
C VAL A 89 7.30 25.37 -5.85
N ASP A 90 6.25 26.10 -6.22
CA ASP A 90 5.74 26.13 -7.59
C ASP A 90 6.76 26.78 -8.57
N ASP A 91 7.51 27.77 -8.13
CA ASP A 91 8.59 28.36 -8.91
C ASP A 91 9.75 27.39 -9.08
N GLN A 92 10.14 26.66 -8.02
CA GLN A 92 11.16 25.61 -8.08
C GLN A 92 10.75 24.47 -9.01
N ILE A 93 9.48 24.05 -8.96
CA ILE A 93 8.94 23.04 -9.87
C ILE A 93 9.02 23.53 -11.33
N LYS A 94 8.59 24.76 -11.62
CA LYS A 94 8.63 25.36 -12.97
C LYS A 94 10.05 25.57 -13.49
N ALA A 95 10.99 25.85 -12.60
CA ALA A 95 12.40 26.05 -12.91
C ALA A 95 13.24 24.74 -12.82
N GLU A 96 12.62 23.62 -12.48
CA GLU A 96 13.27 22.31 -12.26
C GLU A 96 14.43 22.39 -11.24
N THR A 97 14.27 23.20 -10.21
CA THR A 97 15.25 23.36 -9.13
C THR A 97 14.76 22.71 -7.83
N PHE A 98 15.67 22.49 -6.87
CA PHE A 98 15.38 21.66 -5.69
C PHE A 98 15.93 22.25 -4.38
N GLU A 99 15.86 23.57 -4.20
CA GLU A 99 16.45 24.26 -3.04
C GLU A 99 15.83 23.78 -1.73
N LEU A 100 14.49 23.71 -1.66
CA LEU A 100 13.80 23.18 -0.48
C LEU A 100 14.16 21.73 -0.20
N PHE A 101 14.14 20.89 -1.23
CA PHE A 101 14.50 19.48 -1.11
C PHE A 101 15.94 19.30 -0.63
N ASN A 102 16.89 20.03 -1.23
CA ASN A 102 18.30 19.93 -0.86
C ASN A 102 18.54 20.35 0.59
N LEU A 103 17.94 21.48 1.03
CA LEU A 103 18.03 21.96 2.41
C LEU A 103 17.40 20.95 3.39
N SER A 104 16.21 20.47 3.11
CA SER A 104 15.51 19.51 3.98
C SER A 104 16.27 18.18 4.11
N ASN A 105 16.86 17.70 3.00
CA ASN A 105 17.67 16.49 2.99
C ASN A 105 18.96 16.66 3.81
N GLU A 106 19.62 17.81 3.74
CA GLU A 106 20.78 18.15 4.56
C GLU A 106 20.41 18.18 6.05
N LEU A 107 19.36 18.94 6.40
CA LEU A 107 18.88 19.05 7.76
C LEU A 107 18.50 17.68 8.35
N LYS A 108 17.70 16.88 7.64
CA LYS A 108 17.28 15.55 8.11
C LYS A 108 18.48 14.62 8.30
N SER A 109 19.42 14.62 7.38
CA SER A 109 20.63 13.78 7.47
C SER A 109 21.47 14.14 8.71
N ARG A 110 21.70 15.43 8.96
CA ARG A 110 22.41 15.91 10.15
C ARG A 110 21.69 15.51 11.43
N ARG A 111 20.36 15.71 11.48
CA ARG A 111 19.55 15.40 12.66
C ARG A 111 19.50 13.89 12.96
N ILE A 112 19.51 13.03 11.96
CA ILE A 112 19.58 11.58 12.17
C ILE A 112 20.90 11.21 12.89
N LEU A 113 22.03 11.77 12.46
CA LEU A 113 23.34 11.48 13.10
C LEU A 113 23.37 11.97 14.55
N GLU A 114 22.84 13.15 14.83
CA GLU A 114 22.76 13.69 16.20
C GLU A 114 21.90 12.80 17.12
N LYS A 115 20.73 12.34 16.63
CA LYS A 115 19.79 11.54 17.43
C LYS A 115 20.30 10.10 17.65
N GLU A 116 21.15 9.59 16.77
CA GLU A 116 21.83 8.31 16.99
C GLU A 116 22.68 8.30 18.27
N VAL A 117 23.28 9.43 18.62
CA VAL A 117 24.01 9.58 19.89
C VAL A 117 23.04 9.65 21.07
N TRP A 118 21.94 10.40 20.93
CA TRP A 118 21.03 10.65 22.04
C TRP A 118 20.31 9.40 22.55
N TYR A 119 19.72 8.60 21.66
CA TYR A 119 19.00 7.41 22.15
C TYR A 119 19.93 6.41 22.86
N LYS A 120 21.18 6.27 22.40
CA LYS A 120 22.17 5.41 23.06
C LYS A 120 22.52 5.92 24.46
N GLU A 121 22.73 7.23 24.60
CA GLU A 121 22.99 7.88 25.90
C GLU A 121 21.78 7.72 26.84
N ILE A 122 20.58 7.99 26.38
CA ILE A 122 19.37 7.92 27.21
C ILE A 122 19.11 6.48 27.66
N LEU A 123 19.19 5.50 26.76
CA LEU A 123 18.95 4.10 27.07
C LEU A 123 20.08 3.44 27.85
N SER A 124 21.23 4.09 28.07
CA SER A 124 22.32 3.57 28.91
C SER A 124 21.99 3.60 30.39
N LYS A 125 20.98 4.37 30.81
CA LYS A 125 20.58 4.56 32.21
C LYS A 125 19.15 4.09 32.44
N PRO A 126 18.82 3.56 33.65
CA PRO A 126 17.43 3.21 33.97
C PRO A 126 16.54 4.44 34.03
N PHE A 127 15.27 4.25 33.68
CA PHE A 127 14.25 5.30 33.79
C PHE A 127 13.68 5.38 35.21
N ASN A 128 13.19 6.58 35.57
CA ASN A 128 12.48 6.77 36.82
C ASN A 128 10.96 6.72 36.59
N TYR A 129 10.37 5.57 36.83
CA TYR A 129 8.91 5.32 36.65
C TYR A 129 8.05 5.84 37.80
N LYS A 130 8.63 6.52 38.81
CA LYS A 130 7.88 7.16 39.91
C LYS A 130 7.42 8.59 39.58
N ILE A 131 7.91 9.13 38.47
CA ILE A 131 7.51 10.46 38.02
C ILE A 131 6.27 10.28 37.15
N GLU A 132 5.17 10.91 37.55
CA GLU A 132 3.97 11.00 36.72
C GLU A 132 4.19 12.09 35.68
N GLU A 133 4.20 11.70 34.42
CA GLU A 133 4.32 12.62 33.29
C GLU A 133 3.49 12.11 32.10
N GLU A 134 2.97 13.04 31.32
CA GLU A 134 2.23 12.76 30.10
C GLU A 134 3.17 12.73 28.90
N TYR A 135 2.91 11.79 27.98
CA TYR A 135 3.60 11.72 26.71
C TYR A 135 2.56 11.65 25.56
N GLU A 136 2.56 12.68 24.71
CA GLU A 136 1.76 12.67 23.48
C GLU A 136 2.51 11.93 22.37
N ALA A 137 1.98 10.77 22.00
CA ALA A 137 2.55 9.93 20.96
C ALA A 137 2.13 10.36 19.55
N ASP A 138 1.03 11.08 19.43
CA ASP A 138 0.53 11.60 18.16
C ASP A 138 1.30 12.86 17.76
N GLY A 139 2.16 12.72 16.74
CA GLY A 139 2.93 13.84 16.24
C GLY A 139 2.08 14.99 15.65
N GLU A 140 0.83 14.74 15.27
CA GLU A 140 -0.08 15.79 14.79
C GLU A 140 -0.52 16.72 15.93
N LYS A 141 -0.66 16.18 17.14
CA LYS A 141 -1.04 16.91 18.34
C LYS A 141 0.13 17.61 19.04
N THR A 142 1.36 17.35 18.62
CA THR A 142 2.54 18.02 19.19
C THR A 142 3.07 19.12 18.27
N SER A 143 3.89 20.04 18.81
CA SER A 143 4.64 21.05 18.05
C SER A 143 6.11 20.64 17.91
N PHE A 144 6.84 21.20 16.94
CA PHE A 144 8.30 21.08 16.88
C PHE A 144 8.94 21.70 18.12
N ALA A 145 9.97 21.03 18.65
CA ALA A 145 10.69 21.53 19.82
C ALA A 145 11.40 22.86 19.51
N LYS A 146 11.35 23.79 20.45
CA LYS A 146 11.96 25.13 20.29
C LYS A 146 13.47 25.12 20.37
N ASN A 147 14.03 24.15 21.10
CA ASN A 147 15.46 24.01 21.32
C ASN A 147 15.86 22.55 21.56
N GLU A 148 17.18 22.33 21.63
CA GLU A 148 17.75 20.99 21.81
C GLU A 148 17.34 20.32 23.13
N THR A 149 17.25 21.09 24.21
CA THR A 149 16.85 20.57 25.54
C THR A 149 15.44 20.01 25.51
N GLU A 150 14.51 20.76 24.91
CA GLU A 150 13.12 20.30 24.75
C GLU A 150 13.04 19.07 23.85
N LEU A 151 13.78 19.05 22.73
CA LEU A 151 13.80 17.91 21.82
C LEU A 151 14.41 16.65 22.47
N LYS A 152 15.49 16.82 23.25
CA LYS A 152 16.12 15.72 24.00
C LYS A 152 15.17 15.17 25.08
N ASN A 153 14.36 16.04 25.70
CA ASN A 153 13.33 15.58 26.63
C ASN A 153 12.21 14.79 25.92
N LYS A 154 11.74 15.24 24.75
CA LYS A 154 10.78 14.45 23.95
C LYS A 154 11.34 13.07 23.59
N TRP A 155 12.62 12.98 23.22
CA TRP A 155 13.29 11.71 23.01
C TRP A 155 13.30 10.84 24.27
N ARG A 156 13.61 11.43 25.43
CA ARG A 156 13.59 10.70 26.71
C ARG A 156 12.19 10.14 27.00
N GLN A 157 11.15 10.96 26.87
CA GLN A 157 9.76 10.54 27.09
C GLN A 157 9.35 9.42 26.13
N SER A 158 9.66 9.55 24.84
CA SER A 158 9.38 8.52 23.84
C SER A 158 10.07 7.19 24.17
N LEU A 159 11.35 7.20 24.51
CA LEU A 159 12.11 6.00 24.85
C LEU A 159 11.66 5.39 26.18
N GLN A 160 11.28 6.20 27.14
CA GLN A 160 10.69 5.75 28.41
C GLN A 160 9.34 5.07 28.17
N TYR A 161 8.47 5.64 27.35
CA TYR A 161 7.20 5.03 26.97
C TYR A 161 7.39 3.70 26.25
N GLN A 162 8.29 3.62 25.26
CA GLN A 162 8.63 2.37 24.56
C GLN A 162 9.14 1.32 25.54
N THR A 163 10.00 1.72 26.50
CA THR A 163 10.54 0.80 27.51
C THR A 163 9.46 0.33 28.47
N LEU A 164 8.57 1.23 28.89
CA LEU A 164 7.43 0.90 29.76
C LEU A 164 6.49 -0.11 29.09
N ALA A 165 6.18 0.07 27.81
CA ALA A 165 5.38 -0.89 27.06
C ALA A 165 6.01 -2.29 27.04
N ARG A 166 7.32 -2.38 26.77
CA ARG A 166 8.05 -3.66 26.79
C ARG A 166 8.15 -4.25 28.19
N LEU A 167 8.33 -3.42 29.19
CA LEU A 167 8.37 -3.84 30.58
C LEU A 167 7.01 -4.42 31.03
N ASN A 168 5.91 -3.78 30.63
CA ASN A 168 4.57 -4.28 30.90
C ASN A 168 4.33 -5.67 30.29
N GLU A 169 4.74 -5.88 29.02
CA GLU A 169 4.70 -7.22 28.40
C GLU A 169 5.44 -8.26 29.23
N LEU A 170 6.66 -7.92 29.71
CA LEU A 170 7.46 -8.82 30.54
C LEU A 170 6.82 -9.08 31.92
N LEU A 171 6.20 -8.08 32.53
CA LEU A 171 5.49 -8.21 33.80
C LEU A 171 4.27 -9.13 33.67
N VAL A 172 3.48 -8.99 32.60
CA VAL A 172 2.35 -9.89 32.31
C VAL A 172 2.82 -11.34 32.16
N VAL A 173 3.94 -11.57 31.46
CA VAL A 173 4.54 -12.92 31.37
C VAL A 173 4.99 -13.42 32.74
N GLN A 174 5.59 -12.56 33.60
CA GLN A 174 6.00 -12.95 34.96
C GLN A 174 4.81 -13.32 35.83
N GLU A 175 3.69 -12.62 35.74
CA GLU A 175 2.47 -12.99 36.50
C GLU A 175 1.95 -14.37 36.06
N LYS A 176 1.90 -14.65 34.76
CA LYS A 176 1.53 -15.99 34.24
C LYS A 176 2.50 -17.07 34.74
N ILE A 177 3.80 -16.81 34.77
CA ILE A 177 4.80 -17.74 35.33
C ILE A 177 4.55 -17.99 36.82
N LYS A 178 4.23 -16.97 37.62
CA LYS A 178 3.89 -17.12 39.04
C LYS A 178 2.68 -18.03 39.23
N GLU A 179 1.63 -17.85 38.43
CA GLU A 179 0.42 -18.69 38.48
C GLU A 179 0.72 -20.16 38.14
N VAL A 180 1.49 -20.42 37.08
CA VAL A 180 1.88 -21.78 36.68
C VAL A 180 2.82 -22.41 37.70
N LYS A 181 3.77 -21.64 38.25
CA LYS A 181 4.69 -22.09 39.28
C LYS A 181 3.97 -22.46 40.57
N ALA A 182 2.91 -21.74 40.92
CA ALA A 182 2.05 -22.07 42.06
C ALA A 182 1.39 -23.47 41.93
N ARG A 183 1.20 -23.95 40.68
CA ARG A 183 0.71 -25.30 40.34
C ARG A 183 1.83 -26.34 40.20
N LYS A 184 3.10 -25.97 40.41
CA LYS A 184 4.30 -26.79 40.21
C LYS A 184 4.54 -27.29 38.76
N ASP A 185 4.05 -26.57 37.79
CA ASP A 185 4.06 -26.99 36.38
C ASP A 185 5.24 -26.38 35.58
N THR A 186 6.17 -25.64 36.22
CA THR A 186 7.31 -25.02 35.54
C THR A 186 8.49 -24.73 36.47
N ASP A 187 9.71 -24.84 35.93
CA ASP A 187 10.96 -24.43 36.57
C ASP A 187 11.38 -23.00 36.20
N ALA A 188 10.53 -22.24 35.47
CA ALA A 188 10.84 -20.90 35.01
C ALA A 188 11.17 -19.96 36.19
N VAL A 189 12.21 -19.14 36.00
CA VAL A 189 12.72 -18.26 37.06
C VAL A 189 11.95 -16.93 37.04
N ILE A 190 11.48 -16.51 38.22
CA ILE A 190 10.91 -15.17 38.42
C ILE A 190 12.04 -14.18 38.53
N LYS A 191 12.09 -13.19 37.64
CA LYS A 191 13.09 -12.14 37.64
C LYS A 191 12.64 -10.92 38.47
N PRO A 192 13.54 -10.23 39.19
CA PRO A 192 13.23 -8.98 39.86
C PRO A 192 12.95 -7.86 38.84
N PHE A 193 12.21 -6.83 39.27
CA PHE A 193 11.82 -5.68 38.44
C PHE A 193 12.99 -5.03 37.70
N ASP A 194 14.10 -4.76 38.40
CA ASP A 194 15.28 -4.13 37.81
C ASP A 194 15.88 -4.96 36.66
N SER A 195 15.85 -6.30 36.77
CA SER A 195 16.31 -7.18 35.70
C SER A 195 15.38 -7.16 34.48
N LEU A 196 14.07 -7.06 34.71
CA LEU A 196 13.09 -6.91 33.63
C LEU A 196 13.21 -5.55 32.95
N GLU A 197 13.48 -4.49 33.71
CA GLU A 197 13.73 -3.16 33.19
C GLU A 197 14.96 -3.12 32.30
N VAL A 198 16.07 -3.70 32.73
CA VAL A 198 17.30 -3.83 31.91
C VAL A 198 17.00 -4.61 30.62
N GLU A 199 16.22 -5.70 30.68
CA GLU A 199 15.85 -6.47 29.50
C GLU A 199 14.95 -5.66 28.56
N ALA A 200 13.97 -4.92 29.07
CA ALA A 200 13.09 -4.05 28.28
C ALA A 200 13.88 -2.96 27.57
N ARG A 201 14.76 -2.26 28.30
CA ARG A 201 15.65 -1.23 27.71
C ARG A 201 16.58 -1.79 26.64
N ALA A 202 17.13 -2.97 26.84
CA ALA A 202 17.98 -3.63 25.84
C ALA A 202 17.19 -3.96 24.55
N LYS A 203 15.93 -4.39 24.66
CA LYS A 203 15.05 -4.61 23.49
C LYS A 203 14.76 -3.30 22.75
N VAL A 204 14.50 -2.20 23.48
CA VAL A 204 14.28 -0.88 22.88
C VAL A 204 15.56 -0.35 22.23
N LEU A 205 16.71 -0.56 22.84
CA LEU A 205 18.01 -0.20 22.26
C LEU A 205 18.26 -0.95 20.94
N LYS A 206 18.02 -2.26 20.92
CA LYS A 206 18.14 -3.06 19.68
C LYS A 206 17.19 -2.54 18.59
N ALA A 207 15.92 -2.31 18.90
CA ALA A 207 14.94 -1.79 17.95
C ALA A 207 15.35 -0.43 17.36
N ASN A 208 15.87 0.48 18.20
CA ASN A 208 16.35 1.78 17.74
C ASN A 208 17.65 1.64 16.91
N ASN A 209 18.59 0.76 17.27
CA ASN A 209 19.77 0.48 16.45
C ASN A 209 19.37 0.01 15.04
N ASP A 210 18.41 -0.92 14.93
CA ASP A 210 17.91 -1.45 13.66
C ASP A 210 17.18 -0.35 12.87
N TRP A 211 16.38 0.48 13.55
CA TRP A 211 15.69 1.61 12.91
C TRP A 211 16.68 2.64 12.34
N PHE A 212 17.67 3.07 13.12
CA PHE A 212 18.69 4.02 12.65
C PHE A 212 19.58 3.44 11.56
N LYS A 213 19.86 2.12 11.57
CA LYS A 213 20.55 1.44 10.46
C LYS A 213 19.74 1.61 9.16
N ARG A 214 18.39 1.43 9.21
CA ARG A 214 17.53 1.66 8.06
C ARG A 214 17.48 3.13 7.64
N LEU A 215 17.29 4.07 8.59
CA LEU A 215 17.26 5.51 8.27
C LEU A 215 18.53 6.01 7.57
N LYS A 216 19.70 5.47 7.94
CA LYS A 216 20.99 5.82 7.30
C LYS A 216 21.16 5.23 5.91
N LYS A 217 20.47 4.12 5.61
CA LYS A 217 20.43 3.53 4.26
C LYS A 217 19.61 4.36 3.29
N LEU A 218 18.56 5.05 3.77
CA LEU A 218 17.73 5.91 2.93
C LEU A 218 18.60 7.03 2.32
N GLY A 219 18.89 6.88 1.03
CA GLY A 219 19.73 7.82 0.29
C GLY A 219 18.93 9.04 -0.21
N LYS A 220 19.66 9.96 -0.86
CA LYS A 220 19.03 11.13 -1.49
C LYS A 220 17.97 10.73 -2.51
N LYS A 221 18.14 9.58 -3.21
CA LYS A 221 17.17 9.07 -4.20
C LYS A 221 15.84 8.67 -3.58
N ASP A 222 15.88 7.97 -2.44
CA ASP A 222 14.66 7.52 -1.74
C ASP A 222 13.88 8.74 -1.21
N ARG A 223 14.58 9.69 -0.60
CA ARG A 223 13.99 10.96 -0.13
C ARG A 223 13.48 11.84 -1.27
N TYR A 224 14.06 11.71 -2.46
CA TYR A 224 13.54 12.38 -3.64
C TYR A 224 12.21 11.80 -4.09
N ALA A 225 12.05 10.48 -4.03
CA ALA A 225 10.75 9.85 -4.27
C ALA A 225 9.68 10.35 -3.29
N ASP A 226 10.01 10.49 -1.99
CA ASP A 226 9.12 11.08 -0.97
C ASP A 226 8.73 12.54 -1.30
N TYR A 227 9.69 13.32 -1.81
CA TYR A 227 9.44 14.71 -2.24
C TYR A 227 8.47 14.74 -3.42
N VAL A 228 8.71 13.96 -4.47
CA VAL A 228 7.81 13.85 -5.63
C VAL A 228 6.45 13.32 -5.21
N ASN A 229 6.41 12.32 -4.31
CA ASN A 229 5.17 11.78 -3.76
C ASN A 229 4.41 12.76 -2.84
N THR A 230 5.07 13.78 -2.34
CA THR A 230 4.36 14.89 -1.71
C THR A 230 3.73 15.82 -2.75
N ILE A 231 4.40 16.04 -3.90
CA ILE A 231 3.81 16.81 -5.02
C ILE A 231 2.56 16.08 -5.57
N THR A 232 2.67 14.78 -5.85
CA THR A 232 1.54 14.02 -6.38
C THR A 232 0.35 13.96 -5.42
N ALA A 233 0.62 13.86 -4.12
CA ALA A 233 -0.41 13.86 -3.07
C ALA A 233 -1.14 15.21 -2.91
N MET A 234 -0.64 16.28 -3.49
CA MET A 234 -1.40 17.56 -3.58
C MET A 234 -2.58 17.48 -4.55
N TYR A 235 -2.58 16.50 -5.46
CA TYR A 235 -3.64 16.30 -6.44
C TYR A 235 -4.74 15.39 -5.89
N ASP A 236 -4.36 14.26 -5.32
CA ASP A 236 -5.22 13.33 -4.58
C ASP A 236 -4.37 12.25 -3.87
N PRO A 237 -4.92 11.48 -2.93
CA PRO A 237 -4.14 10.52 -2.13
C PRO A 237 -3.72 9.25 -2.90
N HIS A 238 -4.20 9.04 -4.13
CA HIS A 238 -3.95 7.84 -4.93
C HIS A 238 -3.02 8.09 -6.12
N THR A 239 -2.74 9.35 -6.41
CA THR A 239 -1.76 9.73 -7.41
C THR A 239 -0.36 9.65 -6.80
N GLU A 240 0.51 8.81 -7.37
CA GLU A 240 1.76 8.41 -6.73
C GLU A 240 2.85 8.07 -7.75
N PHE A 241 4.06 8.54 -7.51
CA PHE A 241 5.26 8.15 -8.25
C PHE A 241 5.84 6.85 -7.67
N PHE A 242 6.05 5.88 -8.53
CA PHE A 242 6.67 4.60 -8.22
C PHE A 242 8.07 4.55 -8.81
N PRO A 243 9.13 4.62 -8.01
CA PRO A 243 10.46 4.23 -8.44
C PRO A 243 10.46 2.82 -9.05
N PRO A 244 11.43 2.47 -9.92
CA PRO A 244 11.40 1.20 -10.65
C PRO A 244 11.26 -0.05 -9.77
N LYS A 245 11.90 -0.06 -8.59
CA LYS A 245 11.79 -1.17 -7.63
C LYS A 245 10.37 -1.32 -7.08
N GLU A 246 9.77 -0.21 -6.68
CA GLU A 246 8.42 -0.18 -6.12
C GLU A 246 7.36 -0.54 -7.17
N LYS A 247 7.53 -0.03 -8.42
CA LYS A 247 6.65 -0.43 -9.53
C LYS A 247 6.69 -1.94 -9.77
N LYS A 248 7.88 -2.54 -9.77
CA LYS A 248 8.01 -3.99 -9.91
C LYS A 248 7.33 -4.74 -8.77
N MET A 249 7.45 -4.28 -7.53
CA MET A 249 6.76 -4.89 -6.37
C MET A 249 5.24 -4.77 -6.49
N PHE A 250 4.74 -3.63 -6.94
CA PHE A 250 3.32 -3.43 -7.21
C PHE A 250 2.80 -4.41 -8.28
N ASP A 251 3.50 -4.54 -9.41
CA ASP A 251 3.10 -5.46 -10.48
C ASP A 251 3.07 -6.92 -10.01
N GLN A 252 4.04 -7.32 -9.19
CA GLN A 252 4.07 -8.64 -8.57
C GLN A 252 2.88 -8.87 -7.63
N SER A 253 2.52 -7.87 -6.84
CA SER A 253 1.36 -7.98 -5.94
C SER A 253 0.04 -8.08 -6.70
N MET A 254 -0.09 -7.38 -7.83
CA MET A 254 -1.29 -7.42 -8.68
C MET A 254 -1.43 -8.70 -9.47
N SER A 255 -0.32 -9.30 -9.91
CA SER A 255 -0.34 -10.57 -10.65
C SER A 255 -0.44 -11.81 -9.76
N GLY A 256 -0.20 -11.68 -8.45
CA GLY A 256 -0.11 -12.80 -7.52
C GLY A 256 1.07 -13.73 -7.76
N GLN A 257 2.07 -13.29 -8.53
CA GLN A 257 3.16 -14.12 -9.00
C GLN A 257 4.52 -13.50 -8.71
N LEU A 258 5.46 -14.35 -8.34
CA LEU A 258 6.85 -13.98 -8.09
C LEU A 258 7.78 -14.78 -8.99
N GLU A 259 8.82 -14.14 -9.53
CA GLU A 259 9.95 -14.84 -10.13
C GLU A 259 11.04 -15.04 -9.08
N GLY A 260 11.51 -16.27 -8.91
CA GLY A 260 12.54 -16.56 -7.92
C GLY A 260 12.69 -18.04 -7.61
N ILE A 261 13.24 -18.34 -6.45
CA ILE A 261 13.49 -19.72 -5.99
C ILE A 261 12.28 -20.36 -5.28
N GLY A 262 11.25 -19.60 -4.90
CA GLY A 262 10.09 -20.13 -4.17
C GLY A 262 10.37 -20.40 -2.70
N ALA A 263 11.04 -19.49 -2.01
CA ALA A 263 11.28 -19.54 -0.58
C ALA A 263 10.85 -18.25 0.11
N ARG A 264 10.19 -18.37 1.27
CA ARG A 264 9.96 -17.25 2.18
C ARG A 264 11.20 -17.07 3.06
N LEU A 265 11.71 -15.85 3.12
CA LEU A 265 12.96 -15.54 3.81
C LEU A 265 12.67 -14.70 5.05
N GLN A 266 13.48 -14.92 6.09
CA GLN A 266 13.44 -14.17 7.33
C GLN A 266 14.86 -13.77 7.72
N GLN A 267 15.07 -12.51 8.07
CA GLN A 267 16.31 -12.09 8.69
C GLN A 267 16.30 -12.45 10.18
N LYS A 268 17.32 -13.18 10.62
CA LYS A 268 17.55 -13.47 12.04
C LYS A 268 19.01 -13.10 12.36
N ASP A 269 19.17 -12.02 13.12
CA ASP A 269 20.46 -11.39 13.36
C ASP A 269 21.17 -11.03 12.04
N ASP A 270 22.36 -11.51 11.79
CA ASP A 270 23.14 -11.25 10.57
C ASP A 270 22.87 -12.27 9.43
N TYR A 271 21.94 -13.20 9.61
CA TYR A 271 21.69 -14.29 8.68
C TYR A 271 20.33 -14.20 8.01
N ILE A 272 20.31 -14.58 6.73
CA ILE A 272 19.06 -14.80 5.97
C ILE A 272 18.70 -16.28 6.05
N LYS A 273 17.56 -16.56 6.68
CA LYS A 273 17.04 -17.90 6.92
C LYS A 273 15.83 -18.18 6.05
N ILE A 274 15.72 -19.38 5.53
CA ILE A 274 14.49 -19.88 4.89
C ILE A 274 13.48 -20.18 5.99
N SER A 275 12.39 -19.42 6.04
CA SER A 275 11.28 -19.68 6.97
C SER A 275 10.34 -20.76 6.45
N GLU A 276 10.11 -20.77 5.13
CA GLU A 276 9.18 -21.68 4.47
C GLU A 276 9.54 -21.83 2.99
N LEU A 277 9.23 -22.99 2.39
CA LEU A 277 9.28 -23.20 0.95
C LEU A 277 7.86 -23.14 0.38
N VAL A 278 7.69 -22.39 -0.71
CA VAL A 278 6.41 -22.34 -1.42
C VAL A 278 6.19 -23.67 -2.13
N VAL A 279 5.10 -24.34 -1.80
CA VAL A 279 4.74 -25.63 -2.41
C VAL A 279 4.62 -25.48 -3.91
N GLY A 280 5.26 -26.41 -4.65
CA GLY A 280 5.32 -26.35 -6.11
C GLY A 280 6.33 -25.35 -6.70
N GLY A 281 6.98 -24.51 -5.88
CA GLY A 281 8.04 -23.61 -6.31
C GLY A 281 9.35 -24.31 -6.66
N PRO A 282 10.30 -23.61 -7.32
CA PRO A 282 11.58 -24.19 -7.76
C PRO A 282 12.39 -24.88 -6.67
N ALA A 283 12.57 -24.23 -5.52
CA ALA A 283 13.31 -24.81 -4.39
C ALA A 283 12.60 -26.03 -3.79
N TYR A 284 11.26 -26.01 -3.74
CA TYR A 284 10.46 -27.15 -3.29
C TYR A 284 10.60 -28.35 -4.22
N LYS A 285 10.53 -28.12 -5.55
CA LYS A 285 10.68 -29.17 -6.59
C LYS A 285 12.09 -29.74 -6.62
N GLN A 286 13.11 -28.90 -6.42
CA GLN A 286 14.50 -29.30 -6.43
C GLN A 286 14.86 -30.14 -5.19
N GLY A 287 14.29 -29.84 -4.00
CA GLY A 287 14.27 -30.72 -2.83
C GLY A 287 15.46 -30.63 -1.87
N ASP A 288 16.55 -29.95 -2.21
CA ASP A 288 17.76 -29.85 -1.37
C ASP A 288 17.67 -28.77 -0.30
N LEU A 289 16.93 -27.67 -0.58
CA LEU A 289 16.65 -26.61 0.40
C LEU A 289 15.52 -26.99 1.32
N LYS A 290 15.63 -26.59 2.59
CA LYS A 290 14.62 -26.87 3.63
C LYS A 290 14.31 -25.61 4.44
N ALA A 291 13.11 -25.57 5.01
CA ALA A 291 12.80 -24.59 6.04
C ALA A 291 13.81 -24.73 7.20
N GLY A 292 14.39 -23.62 7.61
CA GLY A 292 15.44 -23.60 8.62
C GLY A 292 16.86 -23.37 8.07
N ASP A 293 17.09 -23.61 6.79
CA ASP A 293 18.42 -23.40 6.17
C ASP A 293 18.79 -21.91 6.15
N ILE A 294 20.09 -21.64 6.21
CA ILE A 294 20.68 -20.30 6.17
C ILE A 294 21.39 -20.13 4.84
N ILE A 295 21.07 -19.05 4.14
CA ILE A 295 21.73 -18.69 2.89
C ILE A 295 22.95 -17.82 3.23
N MET A 296 24.14 -18.31 2.94
CA MET A 296 25.39 -17.60 3.21
C MET A 296 25.87 -16.81 2.01
N LYS A 297 25.74 -17.36 0.80
CA LYS A 297 26.22 -16.74 -0.45
C LYS A 297 25.23 -17.01 -1.58
N VAL A 298 25.19 -16.09 -2.54
CA VAL A 298 24.33 -16.17 -3.73
C VAL A 298 25.17 -15.90 -4.97
N ALA A 299 25.09 -16.75 -5.97
CA ALA A 299 25.72 -16.54 -7.27
C ALA A 299 24.67 -16.38 -8.38
N GLN A 300 24.93 -15.54 -9.35
CA GLN A 300 24.10 -15.37 -10.54
C GLN A 300 24.70 -16.18 -11.71
N GLY A 301 24.18 -17.37 -11.93
CA GLY A 301 24.73 -18.30 -12.93
C GLY A 301 26.18 -18.68 -12.59
N LYS A 302 27.11 -18.44 -13.52
CA LYS A 302 28.54 -18.74 -13.37
C LYS A 302 29.38 -17.60 -12.74
N LYS A 303 28.74 -16.55 -12.24
CA LYS A 303 29.44 -15.44 -11.59
C LYS A 303 29.93 -15.83 -10.20
N GLU A 304 30.92 -15.11 -9.68
CA GLU A 304 31.41 -15.30 -8.32
C GLU A 304 30.26 -15.09 -7.31
N ALA A 305 30.22 -15.96 -6.30
CA ALA A 305 29.18 -15.92 -5.28
C ALA A 305 29.38 -14.73 -4.32
N VAL A 306 28.35 -13.91 -4.19
CA VAL A 306 28.30 -12.76 -3.28
C VAL A 306 27.95 -13.26 -1.88
N ASP A 307 28.76 -12.88 -0.88
CA ASP A 307 28.45 -13.14 0.53
C ASP A 307 27.33 -12.23 0.99
N ILE A 308 26.27 -12.79 1.56
CA ILE A 308 25.09 -12.07 2.03
C ILE A 308 24.95 -12.05 3.55
N VAL A 309 25.93 -12.56 4.30
CA VAL A 309 25.94 -12.48 5.77
C VAL A 309 26.06 -11.02 6.20
N GLY A 310 25.22 -10.57 7.11
CA GLY A 310 25.14 -9.17 7.54
C GLY A 310 24.50 -8.21 6.52
N MET A 311 24.10 -8.72 5.33
CA MET A 311 23.36 -7.96 4.35
C MET A 311 21.91 -7.77 4.83
N ASP A 312 21.32 -6.65 4.45
CA ASP A 312 19.89 -6.41 4.67
C ASP A 312 19.07 -7.40 3.86
N ILE A 313 17.92 -7.82 4.41
CA ILE A 313 17.08 -8.81 3.77
C ILE A 313 16.59 -8.37 2.38
N ASP A 314 16.30 -7.09 2.19
CA ASP A 314 15.83 -6.59 0.89
C ASP A 314 16.93 -6.65 -0.16
N ASP A 315 18.17 -6.28 0.19
CA ASP A 315 19.34 -6.36 -0.70
C ASP A 315 19.67 -7.84 -1.03
N ALA A 316 19.56 -8.72 -0.03
CA ALA A 316 19.76 -10.16 -0.22
C ALA A 316 18.68 -10.78 -1.08
N ILE A 317 17.40 -10.38 -0.89
CA ILE A 317 16.27 -10.82 -1.70
C ILE A 317 16.49 -10.44 -3.16
N ASP A 318 16.98 -9.24 -3.46
CA ASP A 318 17.25 -8.81 -4.84
C ASP A 318 18.34 -9.66 -5.52
N LEU A 319 19.28 -10.21 -4.76
CA LEU A 319 20.28 -11.17 -5.25
C LEU A 319 19.70 -12.60 -5.39
N ILE A 320 18.87 -13.05 -4.44
CA ILE A 320 18.25 -14.37 -4.44
C ILE A 320 17.15 -14.44 -5.51
N LYS A 321 16.31 -13.39 -5.64
CA LYS A 321 15.40 -13.21 -6.75
C LYS A 321 16.21 -13.05 -8.05
N GLY A 322 15.68 -13.51 -9.15
CA GLY A 322 16.26 -13.34 -10.48
C GLY A 322 15.21 -13.60 -11.54
N LYS A 323 15.57 -13.40 -12.80
CA LYS A 323 14.67 -13.72 -13.90
C LYS A 323 14.50 -15.24 -14.03
N LYS A 324 13.32 -15.69 -14.48
CA LYS A 324 13.04 -17.08 -14.84
C LYS A 324 14.17 -17.64 -15.71
N GLY A 325 14.62 -18.87 -15.41
CA GLY A 325 15.65 -19.58 -16.17
C GLY A 325 17.10 -19.24 -15.80
N THR A 326 17.35 -18.47 -14.73
CA THR A 326 18.70 -18.25 -14.19
C THR A 326 18.99 -19.19 -13.01
N GLU A 327 20.25 -19.63 -12.87
CA GLU A 327 20.70 -20.48 -11.75
C GLU A 327 21.13 -19.63 -10.54
N ASP A 328 20.91 -20.18 -9.35
CA ASP A 328 21.37 -19.65 -8.08
C ASP A 328 22.26 -20.70 -7.38
N GLY A 329 23.36 -20.30 -6.73
CA GLY A 329 24.30 -21.19 -6.07
C GLY A 329 24.46 -20.92 -4.58
N SER A 330 24.46 -21.96 -3.74
CA SER A 330 24.68 -21.90 -2.29
C SER A 330 25.89 -22.72 -1.83
N ILE A 331 26.30 -22.69 -0.52
CA ILE A 331 27.50 -23.37 0.03
C ILE A 331 27.43 -24.92 0.02
N LYS A 332 26.28 -25.54 0.06
CA LYS A 332 26.02 -26.73 -0.75
C LYS A 332 25.70 -26.15 -2.12
N THR A 333 26.54 -26.32 -3.12
CA THR A 333 26.27 -25.76 -4.45
C THR A 333 24.94 -26.31 -4.96
N ILE A 334 23.83 -25.71 -4.48
CA ILE A 334 22.47 -26.08 -4.85
C ILE A 334 22.12 -25.21 -6.04
N SER A 335 22.00 -25.83 -7.19
CA SER A 335 21.58 -25.17 -8.42
C SER A 335 20.07 -25.15 -8.48
N ILE A 336 19.45 -23.98 -8.44
CA ILE A 336 18.00 -23.82 -8.57
C ILE A 336 17.70 -23.00 -9.82
N ILE A 337 16.95 -23.59 -10.74
CA ILE A 337 16.41 -22.85 -11.88
C ILE A 337 15.20 -22.08 -11.39
N ARG A 338 15.29 -20.76 -11.37
CA ARG A 338 14.19 -19.88 -10.98
C ARG A 338 13.02 -20.02 -11.95
N ASP A 339 11.81 -20.00 -11.42
CA ASP A 339 10.57 -20.09 -12.21
C ASP A 339 9.54 -19.10 -11.65
N ILE A 340 8.38 -19.07 -12.28
CA ILE A 340 7.20 -18.38 -11.78
C ILE A 340 6.67 -19.17 -10.59
N ILE A 341 6.41 -18.46 -9.52
CA ILE A 341 5.85 -18.98 -8.29
C ILE A 341 4.47 -18.39 -8.16
N GLU A 342 3.46 -19.21 -8.16
CA GLU A 342 2.08 -18.83 -7.87
C GLU A 342 1.86 -18.96 -6.36
N LEU A 343 1.46 -17.85 -5.75
CA LEU A 343 1.11 -17.84 -4.34
C LEU A 343 -0.37 -18.17 -4.22
N ASP A 344 -0.70 -19.41 -3.92
CA ASP A 344 -2.07 -19.93 -3.89
C ASP A 344 -3.01 -19.07 -3.03
N GLU A 345 -2.52 -18.57 -1.89
CA GLU A 345 -3.27 -17.68 -1.00
C GLU A 345 -3.67 -16.32 -1.60
N THR A 346 -3.09 -15.92 -2.73
CA THR A 346 -3.41 -14.65 -3.41
C THR A 346 -4.57 -14.78 -4.40
N PHE A 347 -5.01 -16.01 -4.67
CA PHE A 347 -6.11 -16.29 -5.60
C PHE A 347 -7.43 -16.56 -4.88
N ALA A 348 -8.51 -16.61 -5.65
CA ALA A 348 -9.84 -16.91 -5.14
C ALA A 348 -9.96 -18.39 -4.77
N HIS A 349 -10.52 -18.68 -3.59
CA HIS A 349 -10.78 -20.03 -3.12
C HIS A 349 -12.18 -20.16 -2.57
N SER A 350 -12.76 -21.34 -2.72
CA SER A 350 -14.04 -21.67 -2.11
C SER A 350 -13.95 -22.77 -1.06
N ALA A 351 -14.89 -22.73 -0.13
CA ALA A 351 -15.13 -23.77 0.86
C ALA A 351 -16.62 -23.98 1.05
N ILE A 352 -17.00 -25.14 1.59
CA ILE A 352 -18.40 -25.41 1.94
C ILE A 352 -18.52 -25.42 3.45
N ILE A 353 -19.38 -24.54 3.96
CA ILE A 353 -19.72 -24.47 5.38
C ILE A 353 -21.03 -25.22 5.60
N HIS A 354 -20.97 -26.23 6.45
CA HIS A 354 -22.13 -27.02 6.83
C HIS A 354 -22.68 -26.55 8.19
N ASN A 355 -23.98 -26.39 8.26
CA ASN A 355 -24.70 -26.45 9.53
C ASN A 355 -25.75 -27.56 9.45
N GLU A 356 -26.44 -27.89 10.56
CA GLU A 356 -27.36 -29.02 10.66
C GLU A 356 -28.38 -29.15 9.51
N LYS A 357 -28.72 -28.05 8.82
CA LYS A 357 -29.77 -28.00 7.79
C LYS A 357 -29.35 -27.42 6.46
N ASN A 358 -28.22 -26.72 6.40
CA ASN A 358 -27.81 -25.96 5.22
C ASN A 358 -26.37 -26.19 4.85
N LYS A 359 -26.11 -26.12 3.56
CA LYS A 359 -24.83 -26.19 2.90
C LYS A 359 -24.59 -24.83 2.25
N VAL A 360 -23.65 -24.05 2.74
CA VAL A 360 -23.35 -22.70 2.27
C VAL A 360 -22.00 -22.68 1.58
N GLY A 361 -21.97 -22.21 0.35
CA GLY A 361 -20.71 -21.93 -0.35
C GLY A 361 -20.10 -20.65 0.16
N TYR A 362 -18.82 -20.67 0.48
CA TYR A 362 -18.05 -19.52 0.88
C TYR A 362 -16.92 -19.32 -0.11
N ILE A 363 -16.79 -18.12 -0.68
CA ILE A 363 -15.73 -17.75 -1.61
C ILE A 363 -14.99 -16.56 -1.02
N ARG A 364 -13.68 -16.67 -0.84
CA ARG A 364 -12.82 -15.54 -0.48
C ARG A 364 -12.14 -15.01 -1.73
N LEU A 365 -12.23 -13.70 -1.97
CA LEU A 365 -11.51 -12.99 -3.01
C LEU A 365 -10.56 -11.99 -2.36
N PRO A 366 -9.24 -12.21 -2.35
CA PRO A 366 -8.27 -11.33 -1.69
C PRO A 366 -8.07 -9.99 -2.40
N SER A 367 -8.13 -9.98 -3.75
CA SER A 367 -8.04 -8.78 -4.59
C SER A 367 -8.68 -9.02 -5.95
N PHE A 368 -8.96 -7.96 -6.70
CA PHE A 368 -9.39 -8.07 -8.09
C PHE A 368 -8.16 -8.17 -9.00
N TYR A 369 -7.43 -9.28 -8.89
CA TYR A 369 -6.20 -9.54 -9.62
C TYR A 369 -6.46 -9.84 -11.10
N SER A 370 -5.48 -9.47 -11.92
CA SER A 370 -5.45 -9.76 -13.35
C SER A 370 -4.03 -9.66 -13.88
N ASP A 371 -3.61 -10.58 -14.72
CA ASP A 371 -2.35 -10.51 -15.45
C ASP A 371 -2.64 -10.47 -16.96
N PHE A 372 -2.60 -9.29 -17.54
CA PHE A 372 -2.83 -9.07 -18.97
C PHE A 372 -1.59 -9.34 -19.85
N THR A 373 -0.46 -9.72 -19.25
CA THR A 373 0.81 -9.85 -19.97
C THR A 373 1.05 -11.25 -20.54
N ARG A 374 0.28 -12.25 -20.07
CA ARG A 374 0.50 -13.66 -20.42
C ARG A 374 -0.78 -14.40 -20.77
N ASN A 375 -0.69 -15.26 -21.78
CA ASN A 375 -1.77 -16.19 -22.11
C ASN A 375 -1.86 -17.28 -21.03
N GLY A 376 -3.08 -17.54 -20.54
CA GLY A 376 -3.35 -18.53 -19.50
C GLY A 376 -3.04 -18.06 -18.07
N ALA A 377 -2.81 -16.78 -17.86
CA ALA A 377 -2.68 -16.18 -16.54
C ALA A 377 -4.02 -16.15 -15.78
N HIS A 378 -3.94 -16.02 -14.46
CA HIS A 378 -5.12 -15.92 -13.61
C HIS A 378 -5.87 -14.60 -13.81
N HIS A 379 -7.17 -14.70 -13.97
CA HIS A 379 -8.14 -13.62 -13.96
C HIS A 379 -9.19 -13.90 -12.89
N CYS A 380 -9.37 -12.98 -11.95
CA CYS A 380 -10.24 -13.25 -10.79
C CYS A 380 -11.70 -13.48 -11.19
N SER A 381 -12.20 -12.85 -12.26
CA SER A 381 -13.55 -13.10 -12.79
C SER A 381 -13.73 -14.55 -13.25
N GLN A 382 -12.73 -15.10 -13.94
CA GLN A 382 -12.76 -16.49 -14.39
C GLN A 382 -12.58 -17.48 -13.23
N ASP A 383 -11.70 -17.19 -12.27
CA ASP A 383 -11.50 -18.04 -11.10
C ASP A 383 -12.76 -18.07 -10.23
N ILE A 384 -13.40 -16.93 -9.97
CA ILE A 384 -14.71 -16.87 -9.28
C ILE A 384 -15.79 -17.64 -10.05
N LYS A 385 -15.82 -17.54 -11.39
CA LYS A 385 -16.75 -18.35 -12.19
C LYS A 385 -16.55 -19.83 -11.95
N ASN A 386 -15.31 -20.31 -11.95
CA ASN A 386 -14.98 -21.70 -11.70
C ASN A 386 -15.42 -22.15 -10.29
N GLU A 387 -15.14 -21.32 -9.27
CA GLU A 387 -15.54 -21.62 -7.89
C GLU A 387 -17.08 -21.62 -7.73
N VAL A 388 -17.80 -20.70 -8.38
CA VAL A 388 -19.27 -20.65 -8.38
C VAL A 388 -19.84 -21.93 -9.04
N LEU A 389 -19.27 -22.38 -10.15
CA LEU A 389 -19.72 -23.61 -10.82
C LEU A 389 -19.48 -24.85 -9.94
N LYS A 390 -18.33 -24.97 -9.29
CA LYS A 390 -18.07 -26.06 -8.31
C LYS A 390 -19.12 -26.06 -7.18
N LEU A 391 -19.42 -24.89 -6.62
CA LEU A 391 -20.42 -24.78 -5.55
C LEU A 391 -21.84 -25.08 -6.02
N LYS A 392 -22.19 -24.78 -7.27
CA LYS A 392 -23.47 -25.18 -7.88
C LYS A 392 -23.60 -26.69 -8.02
N ASP A 393 -22.54 -27.35 -8.50
CA ASP A 393 -22.50 -28.82 -8.63
C ASP A 393 -22.64 -29.50 -7.25
N GLU A 394 -22.10 -28.86 -6.22
CA GLU A 394 -22.25 -29.28 -4.83
C GLU A 394 -23.62 -28.96 -4.23
N LYS A 395 -24.51 -28.31 -4.98
CA LYS A 395 -25.91 -27.96 -4.60
C LYS A 395 -26.00 -27.16 -3.29
N VAL A 396 -25.16 -26.14 -3.16
CA VAL A 396 -25.21 -25.23 -1.99
C VAL A 396 -26.52 -24.44 -1.96
N ASN A 397 -27.02 -24.13 -0.75
CA ASN A 397 -28.25 -23.38 -0.55
C ASN A 397 -28.09 -21.86 -0.79
N GLY A 398 -26.87 -21.37 -0.79
CA GLY A 398 -26.51 -19.98 -1.01
C GLY A 398 -25.00 -19.80 -1.08
N ILE A 399 -24.56 -18.64 -1.56
CA ILE A 399 -23.13 -18.29 -1.65
C ILE A 399 -22.86 -17.03 -0.84
N VAL A 400 -21.76 -17.03 -0.10
CA VAL A 400 -21.15 -15.86 0.52
C VAL A 400 -19.88 -15.51 -0.27
N LEU A 401 -19.85 -14.32 -0.85
CA LEU A 401 -18.65 -13.73 -1.47
C LEU A 401 -18.02 -12.78 -0.45
N ASP A 402 -16.84 -13.15 0.05
CA ASP A 402 -16.12 -12.36 1.05
C ASP A 402 -15.09 -11.44 0.39
N LEU A 403 -15.37 -10.13 0.47
CA LEU A 403 -14.52 -9.04 0.00
C LEU A 403 -13.89 -8.26 1.15
N ARG A 404 -13.96 -8.75 2.38
CA ARG A 404 -13.30 -8.10 3.52
C ARG A 404 -11.79 -8.08 3.30
N ASP A 405 -11.18 -6.94 3.62
CA ASP A 405 -9.75 -6.67 3.42
C ASP A 405 -9.29 -6.70 1.95
N ASN A 406 -10.23 -6.65 1.01
CA ASN A 406 -9.95 -6.57 -0.41
C ASN A 406 -9.91 -5.09 -0.86
N GLY A 407 -8.71 -4.53 -1.06
CA GLY A 407 -8.48 -3.13 -1.45
C GLY A 407 -8.88 -2.79 -2.90
N GLY A 408 -9.46 -3.73 -3.66
CA GLY A 408 -9.86 -3.54 -5.05
C GLY A 408 -8.92 -4.21 -6.05
N GLY A 409 -8.74 -3.58 -7.20
CA GLY A 409 -7.92 -4.06 -8.31
C GLY A 409 -8.51 -3.67 -9.67
N SER A 410 -8.57 -4.62 -10.61
CA SER A 410 -8.97 -4.37 -11.99
C SER A 410 -10.45 -4.00 -12.13
N LEU A 411 -10.69 -2.85 -12.78
CA LEU A 411 -12.04 -2.38 -13.11
C LEU A 411 -12.74 -3.31 -14.10
N GLN A 412 -12.00 -3.89 -15.06
CA GLN A 412 -12.56 -4.84 -16.01
C GLN A 412 -13.01 -6.11 -15.31
N GLU A 413 -12.20 -6.66 -14.43
CA GLU A 413 -12.49 -7.90 -13.70
C GLU A 413 -13.77 -7.78 -12.85
N VAL A 414 -14.00 -6.63 -12.20
CA VAL A 414 -15.22 -6.45 -11.39
C VAL A 414 -16.48 -6.36 -12.26
N VAL A 415 -16.40 -5.77 -13.46
CA VAL A 415 -17.53 -5.73 -14.40
C VAL A 415 -17.89 -7.12 -14.87
N GLU A 416 -16.89 -7.91 -15.29
CA GLU A 416 -17.06 -9.29 -15.72
C GLU A 416 -17.58 -10.18 -14.58
N MET A 417 -17.05 -10.02 -13.38
CA MET A 417 -17.48 -10.77 -12.19
C MET A 417 -18.93 -10.45 -11.81
N ALA A 418 -19.34 -9.19 -11.86
CA ALA A 418 -20.72 -8.81 -11.58
C ALA A 418 -21.70 -9.49 -12.54
N GLY A 419 -21.31 -9.67 -13.81
CA GLY A 419 -22.08 -10.38 -14.82
C GLY A 419 -22.38 -11.84 -14.48
N LEU A 420 -21.58 -12.49 -13.61
CA LEU A 420 -21.85 -13.84 -13.14
C LEU A 420 -23.16 -13.93 -12.32
N PHE A 421 -23.58 -12.81 -11.72
CA PHE A 421 -24.68 -12.74 -10.77
C PHE A 421 -25.89 -11.93 -11.26
N ILE A 422 -25.77 -11.17 -12.34
CA ILE A 422 -26.87 -10.45 -13.00
C ILE A 422 -27.10 -10.98 -14.40
N LYS A 423 -28.23 -10.70 -15.02
CA LYS A 423 -28.51 -11.12 -16.38
C LYS A 423 -27.74 -10.30 -17.41
N GLN A 424 -27.83 -9.00 -17.30
CA GLN A 424 -27.08 -8.02 -18.10
C GLN A 424 -27.38 -6.62 -17.55
N GLY A 425 -26.57 -5.65 -17.92
CA GLY A 425 -26.82 -4.24 -17.62
C GLY A 425 -25.63 -3.50 -17.05
N PRO A 426 -25.83 -2.23 -16.64
CA PRO A 426 -24.75 -1.41 -16.14
C PRO A 426 -24.26 -1.91 -14.77
N VAL A 427 -22.94 -1.94 -14.58
CA VAL A 427 -22.29 -2.33 -13.31
C VAL A 427 -21.76 -1.10 -12.58
N VAL A 428 -21.17 -0.18 -13.34
CA VAL A 428 -20.57 1.05 -12.82
C VAL A 428 -20.62 2.12 -13.90
N GLN A 429 -20.67 3.37 -13.48
CA GLN A 429 -20.55 4.52 -14.37
C GLN A 429 -19.21 5.21 -14.11
N VAL A 430 -18.53 5.71 -15.13
CA VAL A 430 -17.28 6.46 -14.99
C VAL A 430 -17.42 7.83 -15.64
N ARG A 431 -16.70 8.80 -15.09
CA ARG A 431 -16.56 10.14 -15.65
C ARG A 431 -15.07 10.44 -15.81
N LYS A 432 -14.68 10.75 -17.05
CA LYS A 432 -13.31 11.10 -17.41
C LYS A 432 -13.04 12.58 -17.18
N LYS A 433 -11.77 12.97 -17.24
CA LYS A 433 -11.37 14.38 -17.35
C LYS A 433 -12.14 15.04 -18.49
N GLY A 434 -12.65 16.25 -18.28
CA GLY A 434 -13.47 16.96 -19.29
C GLY A 434 -14.95 16.62 -19.27
N GLY A 435 -15.41 15.69 -18.41
CA GLY A 435 -16.84 15.44 -18.15
C GLY A 435 -17.48 14.34 -19.02
N GLU A 436 -16.74 13.72 -19.94
CA GLU A 436 -17.23 12.56 -20.69
C GLU A 436 -17.60 11.43 -19.73
N THR A 437 -18.79 10.85 -19.92
CA THR A 437 -19.32 9.77 -19.10
C THR A 437 -19.48 8.48 -19.89
N GLU A 438 -19.25 7.35 -19.23
CA GLU A 438 -19.37 6.02 -19.80
C GLU A 438 -20.03 5.08 -18.80
N GLN A 439 -20.86 4.16 -19.28
CA GLN A 439 -21.42 3.08 -18.49
C GLN A 439 -20.71 1.77 -18.85
N LEU A 440 -20.02 1.18 -17.88
CA LEU A 440 -19.44 -0.14 -18.04
C LEU A 440 -20.52 -1.18 -17.70
N LYS A 441 -20.79 -2.06 -18.66
CA LYS A 441 -21.95 -2.98 -18.63
C LYS A 441 -21.49 -4.41 -18.81
N ASP A 442 -22.17 -5.31 -18.14
CA ASP A 442 -22.23 -6.69 -18.60
C ASP A 442 -23.21 -6.79 -19.78
N ASN A 443 -22.73 -7.32 -20.90
CA ASN A 443 -23.50 -7.51 -22.12
C ASN A 443 -23.89 -8.99 -22.33
N ASN A 444 -23.46 -9.91 -21.43
CA ASN A 444 -23.77 -11.31 -21.51
C ASN A 444 -25.11 -11.59 -20.77
N PRO A 445 -26.14 -12.13 -21.43
CA PRO A 445 -27.39 -12.47 -20.78
C PRO A 445 -27.30 -13.71 -19.87
N ASP A 446 -26.20 -14.45 -19.90
CA ASP A 446 -26.00 -15.72 -19.19
C ASP A 446 -25.64 -15.48 -17.72
N GLN A 447 -26.62 -15.40 -16.87
CA GLN A 447 -26.42 -15.37 -15.42
C GLN A 447 -25.97 -16.74 -14.91
N ILE A 448 -24.72 -16.85 -14.42
CA ILE A 448 -24.16 -18.12 -13.97
C ILE A 448 -24.78 -18.58 -12.64
N TYR A 449 -25.12 -17.65 -11.75
CA TYR A 449 -25.71 -17.95 -10.45
C TYR A 449 -26.86 -17.01 -10.11
N ASP A 450 -28.04 -17.57 -9.91
CA ASP A 450 -29.29 -16.86 -9.56
C ASP A 450 -29.80 -17.13 -8.13
N GLY A 451 -29.11 -18.03 -7.39
CA GLY A 451 -29.43 -18.39 -6.00
C GLY A 451 -29.14 -17.29 -4.98
N PRO A 452 -29.42 -17.54 -3.68
CA PRO A 452 -29.17 -16.59 -2.61
C PRO A 452 -27.69 -16.18 -2.54
N LEU A 453 -27.42 -14.87 -2.47
CA LEU A 453 -26.08 -14.29 -2.45
C LEU A 453 -25.93 -13.28 -1.30
N VAL A 454 -24.85 -13.39 -0.57
CA VAL A 454 -24.38 -12.42 0.41
C VAL A 454 -23.01 -11.92 -0.03
N VAL A 455 -22.77 -10.61 0.03
CA VAL A 455 -21.44 -10.01 -0.17
C VAL A 455 -20.98 -9.42 1.16
N MET A 456 -19.84 -9.87 1.65
CA MET A 456 -19.26 -9.35 2.88
C MET A 456 -18.26 -8.25 2.58
N VAL A 457 -18.35 -7.15 3.31
CA VAL A 457 -17.43 -6.00 3.20
C VAL A 457 -17.01 -5.50 4.58
N ASN A 458 -15.86 -4.83 4.64
CA ASN A 458 -15.40 -4.11 5.82
C ASN A 458 -14.72 -2.79 5.42
N ARG A 459 -14.22 -2.04 6.40
CA ARG A 459 -13.53 -0.75 6.21
C ARG A 459 -12.35 -0.78 5.24
N ASN A 460 -11.76 -1.97 5.00
CA ASN A 460 -10.64 -2.17 4.08
C ASN A 460 -11.10 -2.61 2.68
N SER A 461 -12.40 -2.85 2.50
CA SER A 461 -12.99 -3.12 1.17
C SER A 461 -13.06 -1.82 0.39
N ALA A 462 -12.27 -1.69 -0.69
CA ALA A 462 -12.13 -0.44 -1.43
C ALA A 462 -12.29 -0.63 -2.95
N SER A 463 -12.59 0.46 -3.67
CA SER A 463 -12.52 0.53 -5.14
C SER A 463 -13.37 -0.55 -5.83
N ALA A 464 -12.77 -1.54 -6.53
CA ALA A 464 -13.48 -2.61 -7.23
C ALA A 464 -14.39 -3.43 -6.29
N SER A 465 -13.98 -3.64 -5.01
CA SER A 465 -14.83 -4.26 -4.00
C SER A 465 -16.08 -3.43 -3.73
N GLU A 466 -15.97 -2.11 -3.72
CA GLU A 466 -17.09 -1.19 -3.55
C GLU A 466 -18.00 -1.17 -4.79
N ILE A 467 -17.41 -1.26 -5.99
CA ILE A 467 -18.18 -1.39 -7.25
C ILE A 467 -19.02 -2.68 -7.20
N MET A 468 -18.42 -3.81 -6.84
CA MET A 468 -19.12 -5.09 -6.74
C MET A 468 -20.26 -5.03 -5.72
N ALA A 469 -19.95 -4.60 -4.50
CA ALA A 469 -20.96 -4.49 -3.43
C ALA A 469 -22.07 -3.51 -3.79
N ALA A 470 -21.73 -2.34 -4.34
CA ALA A 470 -22.69 -1.32 -4.76
C ALA A 470 -23.60 -1.82 -5.89
N ALA A 471 -23.07 -2.45 -6.92
CA ALA A 471 -23.86 -3.00 -8.02
C ALA A 471 -24.83 -4.06 -7.50
N MET A 472 -24.37 -5.02 -6.68
CA MET A 472 -25.23 -6.06 -6.10
C MET A 472 -26.32 -5.48 -5.19
N GLN A 473 -26.02 -4.40 -4.45
CA GLN A 473 -26.97 -3.69 -3.61
C GLN A 473 -28.01 -2.93 -4.43
N ASP A 474 -27.59 -2.16 -5.43
CA ASP A 474 -28.46 -1.34 -6.28
C ASP A 474 -29.41 -2.22 -7.10
N TYR A 475 -28.92 -3.34 -7.62
CA TYR A 475 -29.77 -4.36 -8.26
C TYR A 475 -30.66 -5.13 -7.27
N LYS A 476 -30.47 -4.96 -5.95
CA LYS A 476 -31.09 -5.82 -4.93
C LYS A 476 -30.85 -7.31 -5.20
N ARG A 477 -29.68 -7.64 -5.74
CA ARG A 477 -29.30 -9.01 -6.12
C ARG A 477 -28.71 -9.78 -4.94
N ALA A 478 -28.02 -9.09 -4.03
CA ALA A 478 -27.41 -9.68 -2.86
C ALA A 478 -27.73 -8.87 -1.59
N VAL A 479 -27.52 -9.48 -0.44
CA VAL A 479 -27.48 -8.79 0.86
C VAL A 479 -26.03 -8.38 1.12
N ILE A 480 -25.77 -7.10 1.33
CA ILE A 480 -24.47 -6.59 1.71
C ILE A 480 -24.36 -6.62 3.23
N MET A 481 -23.32 -7.30 3.75
CA MET A 481 -23.16 -7.54 5.19
C MET A 481 -21.77 -7.15 5.66
N GLY A 482 -21.65 -6.62 6.88
CA GLY A 482 -20.37 -6.27 7.49
C GLY A 482 -20.35 -4.85 8.05
N THR A 483 -19.32 -4.06 7.70
CA THR A 483 -19.22 -2.65 8.08
C THR A 483 -19.10 -1.76 6.86
N GLN A 484 -19.23 -0.44 7.04
CA GLN A 484 -19.04 0.54 5.97
C GLN A 484 -17.69 0.32 5.29
N SER A 485 -17.68 0.35 3.96
CA SER A 485 -16.44 0.20 3.17
C SER A 485 -15.60 1.48 3.15
N PHE A 486 -14.44 1.43 2.52
CA PHE A 486 -13.39 2.46 2.58
C PHE A 486 -13.80 3.83 2.04
N GLY A 487 -14.52 3.89 0.92
CA GLY A 487 -14.97 5.14 0.30
C GLY A 487 -14.13 5.65 -0.85
N LYS A 488 -13.39 4.79 -1.56
CA LYS A 488 -12.61 5.18 -2.74
C LYS A 488 -13.49 5.18 -3.99
N GLY A 489 -13.60 6.35 -4.64
CA GLY A 489 -14.43 6.56 -5.84
C GLY A 489 -13.64 6.98 -7.08
N THR A 490 -12.34 6.67 -7.15
CA THR A 490 -11.43 7.12 -8.21
C THR A 490 -10.76 5.94 -8.91
N VAL A 491 -10.42 6.13 -10.20
CA VAL A 491 -9.71 5.16 -11.04
C VAL A 491 -8.36 5.73 -11.44
N GLN A 492 -7.32 4.95 -11.26
CA GLN A 492 -5.96 5.29 -11.62
C GLN A 492 -5.50 4.49 -12.84
N ASN A 493 -4.55 5.09 -13.56
CA ASN A 493 -3.76 4.40 -14.58
C ASN A 493 -2.28 4.70 -14.37
N PHE A 494 -1.41 3.78 -14.82
CA PHE A 494 0.03 3.98 -14.81
C PHE A 494 0.49 4.64 -16.10
N LEU A 495 1.30 5.69 -15.95
CA LEU A 495 2.10 6.28 -17.01
C LEU A 495 3.54 5.83 -16.81
N ASP A 496 4.07 5.04 -17.73
CA ASP A 496 5.46 4.62 -17.72
C ASP A 496 6.34 5.80 -18.19
N LEU A 497 7.20 6.30 -17.30
CA LEU A 497 8.03 7.47 -17.60
C LEU A 497 9.08 7.19 -18.69
N ASP A 498 9.53 5.94 -18.82
CA ASP A 498 10.47 5.54 -19.87
C ASP A 498 9.92 5.77 -21.29
N GLY A 499 8.58 5.70 -21.44
CA GLY A 499 7.90 5.94 -22.71
C GLY A 499 7.89 7.41 -23.19
N TYR A 500 8.12 8.35 -22.27
CA TYR A 500 8.17 9.78 -22.56
C TYR A 500 9.59 10.31 -22.71
N LEU A 501 10.60 9.46 -22.46
CA LEU A 501 11.99 9.86 -22.52
C LEU A 501 12.50 9.90 -23.96
N LEU A 502 13.15 11.00 -24.32
CA LEU A 502 13.81 11.13 -25.62
C LEU A 502 14.97 10.13 -25.72
N GLN A 503 15.18 9.53 -26.89
CA GLN A 503 16.19 8.47 -27.13
C GLN A 503 17.61 8.85 -26.67
N GLN A 504 17.99 10.12 -26.76
CA GLN A 504 19.30 10.61 -26.28
C GLN A 504 19.52 10.43 -24.77
N PHE A 505 18.45 10.20 -23.99
CA PHE A 505 18.47 10.01 -22.55
C PHE A 505 18.26 8.55 -22.10
N ASP A 506 18.26 7.60 -23.02
CA ASP A 506 18.01 6.17 -22.73
C ASP A 506 18.94 5.59 -21.64
N SER A 507 20.13 6.17 -21.46
CA SER A 507 21.06 5.78 -20.39
C SER A 507 20.53 6.05 -18.96
N LEU A 508 19.48 6.88 -18.83
CA LEU A 508 18.85 7.20 -17.53
C LEU A 508 17.78 6.19 -17.10
N LYS A 509 17.34 5.33 -18.02
CA LYS A 509 16.35 4.29 -17.73
C LYS A 509 16.88 3.25 -16.74
N PRO A 510 16.01 2.64 -15.92
CA PRO A 510 14.57 2.92 -15.80
C PRO A 510 14.30 4.17 -14.93
N LEU A 511 13.26 4.94 -15.28
CA LEU A 511 12.80 6.12 -14.51
C LEU A 511 11.72 5.76 -13.48
N GLY A 512 10.93 4.73 -13.75
CA GLY A 512 9.76 4.35 -12.97
C GLY A 512 8.45 4.73 -13.66
N SER A 513 7.38 4.81 -12.87
CA SER A 513 6.04 5.11 -13.38
C SER A 513 5.29 6.04 -12.44
N VAL A 514 4.36 6.83 -12.94
CA VAL A 514 3.42 7.56 -12.10
C VAL A 514 2.02 6.95 -12.25
N LYS A 515 1.41 6.60 -11.13
CA LYS A 515 0.01 6.19 -11.04
C LYS A 515 -0.83 7.45 -10.91
N VAL A 516 -1.67 7.75 -11.88
CA VAL A 516 -2.43 9.00 -11.97
C VAL A 516 -3.92 8.72 -11.91
N THR A 517 -4.65 9.49 -11.11
CA THR A 517 -6.12 9.46 -11.10
C THR A 517 -6.66 10.10 -12.37
N ILE A 518 -7.27 9.28 -13.24
CA ILE A 518 -7.76 9.70 -14.55
C ILE A 518 -9.28 9.81 -14.65
N GLN A 519 -10.01 9.17 -13.73
CA GLN A 519 -11.46 9.09 -13.75
C GLN A 519 -12.02 9.04 -12.32
N LYS A 520 -13.29 9.42 -12.18
CA LYS A 520 -14.13 9.05 -11.03
C LYS A 520 -15.14 8.00 -11.45
N PHE A 521 -15.52 7.12 -10.53
CA PHE A 521 -16.57 6.17 -10.78
C PHE A 521 -17.77 6.41 -9.85
N TYR A 522 -18.93 5.96 -10.30
CA TYR A 522 -20.22 6.16 -9.66
C TYR A 522 -21.02 4.88 -9.70
N ARG A 523 -21.84 4.69 -8.68
CA ARG A 523 -22.85 3.63 -8.63
C ARG A 523 -23.83 3.80 -9.77
N ILE A 524 -24.51 2.73 -10.14
CA ILE A 524 -25.56 2.78 -11.17
C ILE A 524 -26.78 3.60 -10.71
N ASN A 525 -26.95 3.83 -9.39
CA ASN A 525 -27.97 4.74 -8.87
C ASN A 525 -27.60 6.24 -8.97
N GLY A 526 -26.38 6.54 -9.41
CA GLY A 526 -25.85 7.89 -9.63
C GLY A 526 -24.94 8.43 -8.54
N GLY A 527 -24.98 7.91 -7.31
CA GLY A 527 -24.12 8.35 -6.21
C GLY A 527 -22.69 7.84 -6.34
N ALA A 528 -21.69 8.59 -5.84
CA ALA A 528 -20.32 8.11 -5.75
C ALA A 528 -20.09 7.32 -4.45
N THR A 529 -19.15 6.36 -4.48
CA THR A 529 -18.62 5.76 -3.25
C THR A 529 -17.61 6.67 -2.54
N GLN A 530 -17.06 7.65 -3.25
CA GLN A 530 -16.06 8.60 -2.73
C GLN A 530 -16.47 9.18 -1.38
N LEU A 531 -15.59 9.09 -0.37
CA LEU A 531 -15.74 9.54 1.02
C LEU A 531 -16.84 8.81 1.83
N ARG A 532 -17.76 8.10 1.17
CA ARG A 532 -18.97 7.51 1.81
C ARG A 532 -18.95 6.00 1.83
N GLY A 533 -18.22 5.36 0.91
CA GLY A 533 -18.22 3.92 0.77
C GLY A 533 -19.59 3.33 0.44
N VAL A 534 -19.71 2.03 0.67
CA VAL A 534 -20.96 1.27 0.61
C VAL A 534 -21.39 0.97 2.04
N MET A 535 -22.57 1.46 2.42
CA MET A 535 -23.20 1.10 3.70
C MET A 535 -23.85 -0.28 3.58
N PRO A 536 -23.50 -1.24 4.44
CA PRO A 536 -24.08 -2.58 4.37
C PRO A 536 -25.56 -2.57 4.72
N ASP A 537 -26.31 -3.53 4.16
CA ASP A 537 -27.71 -3.76 4.50
C ASP A 537 -27.86 -4.32 5.93
N ILE A 538 -26.88 -5.12 6.35
CA ILE A 538 -26.78 -5.72 7.68
C ILE A 538 -25.41 -5.39 8.28
N ASN A 539 -25.42 -4.56 9.32
CA ASN A 539 -24.20 -4.24 10.08
C ASN A 539 -23.82 -5.38 11.01
N LEU A 540 -22.53 -5.67 11.07
CA LEU A 540 -21.92 -6.58 12.04
C LEU A 540 -21.00 -5.79 12.99
N PRO A 541 -20.81 -6.26 14.23
CA PRO A 541 -19.82 -5.69 15.14
C PRO A 541 -18.41 -5.70 14.57
N ASP A 542 -17.65 -4.64 14.85
CA ASP A 542 -16.26 -4.46 14.43
C ASP A 542 -15.46 -3.89 15.62
N PRO A 543 -14.35 -4.51 16.02
CA PRO A 543 -13.55 -4.04 17.15
C PRO A 543 -13.01 -2.62 16.93
N TYR A 544 -12.81 -2.23 15.68
CA TYR A 544 -12.29 -0.90 15.32
C TYR A 544 -13.39 0.13 14.99
N PHE A 545 -14.64 -0.11 15.37
CA PHE A 545 -15.79 0.72 14.99
C PHE A 545 -15.60 2.22 15.29
N TYR A 546 -14.90 2.55 16.37
CA TYR A 546 -14.64 3.94 16.79
C TYR A 546 -13.34 4.53 16.21
N ILE A 547 -12.56 3.76 15.47
CA ILE A 547 -11.36 4.28 14.81
C ILE A 547 -11.77 4.86 13.45
N GLU A 548 -11.57 6.16 13.28
CA GLU A 548 -11.79 6.80 12.00
C GLU A 548 -10.79 6.32 10.97
N THR A 549 -11.30 5.83 9.86
CA THR A 549 -10.51 5.28 8.74
C THR A 549 -11.26 5.50 7.44
N GLY A 550 -10.56 5.33 6.33
CA GLY A 550 -11.13 5.41 4.99
C GLY A 550 -10.65 6.64 4.23
N GLU A 551 -11.20 6.81 3.05
CA GLU A 551 -10.81 7.85 2.09
C GLU A 551 -10.90 9.27 2.68
N LYS A 552 -11.88 9.52 3.54
CA LYS A 552 -12.12 10.84 4.15
C LYS A 552 -11.00 11.30 5.10
N GLU A 553 -10.19 10.35 5.60
CA GLU A 553 -9.08 10.61 6.53
C GLU A 553 -7.72 10.82 5.82
N LEU A 554 -7.69 10.64 4.49
CA LEU A 554 -6.47 10.83 3.72
C LEU A 554 -6.23 12.32 3.40
N ASP A 555 -4.98 12.67 3.12
CA ASP A 555 -4.63 14.03 2.70
C ASP A 555 -5.22 14.31 1.29
N ASN A 556 -5.89 15.45 1.12
CA ASN A 556 -6.43 15.96 -0.15
C ASN A 556 -7.36 14.97 -0.92
N PRO A 557 -8.34 14.31 -0.28
CA PRO A 557 -9.22 13.39 -0.99
C PRO A 557 -10.09 14.14 -1.98
N MET A 558 -10.43 13.49 -3.10
CA MET A 558 -11.37 14.05 -4.05
C MET A 558 -12.76 14.26 -3.41
N PRO A 559 -13.46 15.35 -3.71
CA PRO A 559 -14.79 15.61 -3.14
C PRO A 559 -15.82 14.58 -3.62
N TRP A 560 -16.82 14.32 -2.78
CA TRP A 560 -17.99 13.55 -3.18
C TRP A 560 -18.85 14.36 -4.17
N ASP A 561 -19.37 13.69 -5.18
CA ASP A 561 -20.36 14.22 -6.12
C ASP A 561 -21.23 13.08 -6.67
N GLU A 562 -22.15 13.40 -7.57
CA GLU A 562 -23.08 12.45 -8.17
C GLU A 562 -23.26 12.69 -9.66
N MET A 563 -23.91 11.75 -10.33
CA MET A 563 -24.31 11.85 -11.72
C MET A 563 -25.71 11.26 -11.93
N ALA A 564 -26.23 11.34 -13.13
CA ALA A 564 -27.55 10.77 -13.45
C ALA A 564 -27.57 9.25 -13.20
N LYS A 565 -28.68 8.76 -12.67
CA LYS A 565 -28.93 7.32 -12.49
C LYS A 565 -28.95 6.62 -13.85
N ALA A 566 -28.29 5.45 -13.93
CA ALA A 566 -28.38 4.58 -15.09
C ALA A 566 -29.75 3.87 -15.15
N GLU A 567 -30.11 3.37 -16.34
CA GLU A 567 -31.28 2.53 -16.50
C GLU A 567 -30.96 1.09 -16.13
N TYR A 568 -31.65 0.54 -15.13
CA TYR A 568 -31.52 -0.86 -14.71
C TYR A 568 -32.79 -1.32 -13.98
N THR A 569 -33.04 -2.63 -13.94
CA THR A 569 -34.18 -3.25 -13.29
C THR A 569 -33.74 -4.02 -12.04
N PRO A 570 -34.12 -3.60 -10.83
CA PRO A 570 -33.80 -4.32 -9.60
C PRO A 570 -34.56 -5.65 -9.49
N TYR A 571 -33.93 -6.63 -8.84
CA TYR A 571 -34.58 -7.85 -8.36
C TYR A 571 -35.41 -7.52 -7.12
N ASN A 572 -36.58 -8.15 -6.96
CA ASN A 572 -37.49 -7.86 -5.85
C ASN A 572 -37.74 -9.09 -4.95
N ASN A 573 -36.78 -9.99 -4.86
CA ASN A 573 -36.92 -11.28 -4.17
C ASN A 573 -36.36 -11.31 -2.73
N ILE A 574 -35.69 -10.24 -2.25
CA ILE A 574 -35.04 -10.18 -0.93
C ILE A 574 -35.93 -9.41 0.06
N LYS A 575 -36.23 -10.02 1.22
CA LYS A 575 -36.97 -9.42 2.33
C LYS A 575 -36.01 -8.80 3.36
N TYR A 576 -35.41 -7.67 3.02
CA TYR A 576 -34.35 -7.03 3.82
C TYR A 576 -34.72 -6.79 5.28
N ASP A 577 -35.92 -6.25 5.58
CA ASP A 577 -36.32 -5.92 6.95
C ASP A 577 -36.41 -7.16 7.84
N LYS A 578 -36.91 -8.28 7.29
CA LYS A 578 -36.92 -9.56 8.00
C LYS A 578 -35.53 -10.04 8.30
N LEU A 579 -34.64 -10.02 7.31
CA LEU A 579 -33.23 -10.46 7.46
C LEU A 579 -32.46 -9.59 8.46
N LYS A 580 -32.64 -8.28 8.42
CA LYS A 580 -32.06 -7.34 9.39
C LYS A 580 -32.47 -7.67 10.83
N LYS A 581 -33.78 -7.84 11.06
CA LYS A 581 -34.31 -8.16 12.40
C LYS A 581 -33.77 -9.49 12.91
N GLU A 582 -33.79 -10.52 12.07
CA GLU A 582 -33.27 -11.85 12.43
C GLU A 582 -31.77 -11.84 12.70
N SER A 583 -30.99 -11.11 11.91
CA SER A 583 -29.55 -10.95 12.12
C SER A 583 -29.25 -10.21 13.43
N LEU A 584 -29.90 -9.07 13.68
CA LEU A 584 -29.73 -8.30 14.92
C LEU A 584 -29.98 -9.19 16.16
N THR A 585 -31.09 -9.97 16.15
CA THR A 585 -31.40 -10.87 17.24
C THR A 585 -30.31 -11.94 17.48
N ARG A 586 -29.64 -12.42 16.43
CA ARG A 586 -28.53 -13.37 16.55
C ARG A 586 -27.26 -12.69 17.07
N VAL A 587 -26.93 -11.52 16.55
CA VAL A 587 -25.77 -10.73 16.96
C VAL A 587 -25.84 -10.37 18.44
N GLU A 588 -26.99 -9.87 18.91
CA GLU A 588 -27.20 -9.50 20.32
C GLU A 588 -27.06 -10.67 21.30
N LYS A 589 -27.26 -11.91 20.85
CA LYS A 589 -27.17 -13.12 21.67
C LYS A 589 -25.83 -13.85 21.53
N ASN A 590 -25.02 -13.49 20.54
CA ASN A 590 -23.74 -14.15 20.29
C ASN A 590 -22.66 -13.57 21.20
N LYS A 591 -22.04 -14.44 22.02
CA LYS A 591 -21.02 -14.05 23.00
C LYS A 591 -19.79 -13.43 22.35
N GLU A 592 -19.37 -13.90 21.18
CA GLU A 592 -18.22 -13.37 20.47
C GLU A 592 -18.50 -11.96 19.96
N PHE A 593 -19.69 -11.70 19.41
CA PHE A 593 -20.06 -10.35 18.98
C PHE A 593 -20.27 -9.39 20.16
N ILE A 594 -20.68 -9.88 21.33
CA ILE A 594 -20.73 -9.08 22.56
C ILE A 594 -19.32 -8.66 22.95
N LEU A 595 -18.34 -9.58 22.96
CA LEU A 595 -16.93 -9.27 23.24
C LEU A 595 -16.34 -8.28 22.24
N VAL A 596 -16.59 -8.45 20.94
CA VAL A 596 -16.15 -7.48 19.90
C VAL A 596 -16.71 -6.09 20.18
N ASN A 597 -17.96 -5.96 20.60
CA ASN A 597 -18.54 -4.66 20.95
C ASN A 597 -17.96 -4.06 22.24
N GLU A 598 -17.54 -4.88 23.19
CA GLU A 598 -16.84 -4.45 24.42
C GLU A 598 -15.44 -3.95 24.07
N GLU A 599 -14.68 -4.71 23.29
CA GLU A 599 -13.36 -4.35 22.79
C GLU A 599 -13.42 -3.04 21.98
N ALA A 600 -14.41 -2.88 21.11
CA ALA A 600 -14.59 -1.63 20.35
C ALA A 600 -14.77 -0.41 21.26
N LYS A 601 -15.39 -0.54 22.42
CA LYS A 601 -15.58 0.55 23.38
C LYS A 601 -14.26 0.99 24.05
N GLU A 602 -13.31 0.06 24.23
CA GLU A 602 -11.98 0.38 24.77
C GLU A 602 -11.20 1.30 23.84
N PHE A 603 -11.38 1.17 22.51
CA PHE A 603 -10.79 2.09 21.54
C PHE A 603 -11.45 3.49 21.48
N LYS A 604 -12.60 3.67 22.16
CA LYS A 604 -13.27 4.97 22.23
C LYS A 604 -12.71 5.88 23.35
N SER A 605 -12.11 5.27 24.38
CA SER A 605 -11.52 5.98 25.54
C SER A 605 -10.12 6.47 25.23
#